data_72a4adf1b62bd1edc71ab002b2ca5b81
#
_entry.id   72a4adf1b62bd1edc71ab002b2ca5b81
#
_cell.length_a   1.000
_cell.length_b   1.000
_cell.length_c   1.000
_cell.angle_alpha   90.00
_cell.angle_beta   90.00
_cell.angle_gamma   90.00
#
_symmetry.space_group_name_H-M   'P 1'
#
loop_
_entity.id
_entity.type
_entity.pdbx_description
1 polymer ?
#
loop_
_entity_poly.entity_id
_entity_poly.type
_entity_poly.pdbx_seq_one_letter_code
_entity_poly.pdbx_strand_id
1 'polypeptide(L)'
;MAATSAGILLYREATDALEVLLVHPGGPFWAKKDEGAWSIPKGEVDDGEEPRACALRELEEELGEPPAISPEQLVDLGTVRQKAGKTVHCWAAEADFDPATLKSNTFTIEWPPRSGRQREFPEVDRAEWFGIDAARGKINTAQVDLLDRLQANVE
;
A
#
# COMPACT_ATOMS: atom_id res chain seq x y z
N MET A 1 9.58 -2.70 20.90
CA MET A 1 8.25 -3.13 20.48
C MET A 1 8.13 -3.01 18.97
N ALA A 2 7.46 -3.97 18.36
CA ALA A 2 7.26 -3.95 16.93
C ALA A 2 6.23 -2.88 16.57
N ALA A 3 6.51 -2.13 15.49
CA ALA A 3 5.58 -1.14 14.98
C ALA A 3 4.41 -1.84 14.27
N THR A 4 3.24 -1.23 14.35
CA THR A 4 2.06 -1.67 13.61
C THR A 4 1.76 -0.65 12.52
N SER A 5 1.59 -1.15 11.30
CA SER A 5 1.12 -0.36 10.17
C SER A 5 -0.30 -0.77 9.82
N ALA A 6 -1.03 0.14 9.20
CA ALA A 6 -2.38 -0.14 8.73
C ALA A 6 -2.49 0.32 7.28
N GLY A 7 -3.23 -0.43 6.47
CA GLY A 7 -3.36 -0.11 5.07
C GLY A 7 -4.62 -0.66 4.44
N ILE A 8 -4.85 -0.26 3.18
CA ILE A 8 -6.04 -0.65 2.45
C ILE A 8 -5.64 -1.26 1.11
N LEU A 9 -6.20 -2.45 0.84
CA LEU A 9 -6.06 -3.10 -0.44
C LEU A 9 -7.32 -2.78 -1.25
N LEU A 10 -7.20 -1.86 -2.21
CA LEU A 10 -8.29 -1.57 -3.12
C LEU A 10 -8.36 -2.67 -4.16
N TYR A 11 -9.57 -3.09 -4.49
CA TYR A 11 -9.77 -4.08 -5.54
C TYR A 11 -10.95 -3.69 -6.43
N ARG A 12 -10.95 -4.25 -7.62
CA ARG A 12 -12.05 -4.10 -8.55
C ARG A 12 -12.18 -5.37 -9.37
N GLU A 13 -13.37 -5.63 -9.89
CA GLU A 13 -13.57 -6.75 -10.79
C GLU A 13 -13.48 -6.24 -12.22
N ALA A 14 -12.47 -6.73 -12.95
CA ALA A 14 -12.37 -6.54 -14.37
C ALA A 14 -13.13 -7.69 -15.05
N THR A 15 -13.31 -7.62 -16.37
CA THR A 15 -14.19 -8.51 -17.15
C THR A 15 -14.07 -9.99 -16.77
N ASP A 16 -12.88 -10.50 -16.52
CA ASP A 16 -12.66 -11.91 -16.21
C ASP A 16 -11.79 -12.14 -14.99
N ALA A 17 -11.40 -11.10 -14.28
CA ALA A 17 -10.42 -11.25 -13.22
C ALA A 17 -10.53 -10.18 -12.15
N LEU A 18 -10.15 -10.56 -10.96
CA LEU A 18 -10.01 -9.65 -9.83
C LEU A 18 -8.70 -8.88 -10.00
N GLU A 19 -8.76 -7.56 -9.86
CA GLU A 19 -7.57 -6.70 -9.87
C GLU A 19 -7.40 -6.00 -8.55
N VAL A 20 -6.16 -5.79 -8.17
CA VAL A 20 -5.79 -5.06 -6.94
C VAL A 20 -4.87 -3.91 -7.27
N LEU A 21 -4.98 -2.84 -6.49
CA LEU A 21 -4.13 -1.67 -6.64
C LEU A 21 -2.95 -1.79 -5.69
N LEU A 22 -1.76 -1.78 -6.25
CA LEU A 22 -0.52 -1.76 -5.48
C LEU A 22 0.24 -0.48 -5.76
N VAL A 23 1.06 -0.07 -4.80
CA VAL A 23 1.89 1.11 -4.94
C VAL A 23 3.37 0.71 -4.89
N HIS A 24 4.18 1.46 -5.64
CA HIS A 24 5.62 1.25 -5.69
C HIS A 24 6.29 2.30 -4.80
N PRO A 25 7.15 1.90 -3.86
CA PRO A 25 7.82 2.89 -3.01
C PRO A 25 8.74 3.78 -3.83
N GLY A 26 8.72 5.07 -3.51
CA GLY A 26 9.56 6.05 -4.17
C GLY A 26 10.94 6.15 -3.54
N GLY A 27 11.78 6.96 -4.16
CA GLY A 27 13.12 7.22 -3.67
C GLY A 27 14.17 6.36 -4.35
N PRO A 28 15.45 6.70 -4.12
CA PRO A 28 16.55 6.08 -4.88
C PRO A 28 16.79 4.61 -4.54
N PHE A 29 16.41 4.17 -3.33
CA PHE A 29 16.66 2.78 -2.93
C PHE A 29 15.77 1.78 -3.67
N TRP A 30 14.61 2.23 -4.16
CA TRP A 30 13.62 1.37 -4.78
C TRP A 30 13.49 1.59 -6.29
N ALA A 31 14.18 2.60 -6.83
CA ALA A 31 13.97 3.06 -8.20
C ALA A 31 14.10 1.95 -9.25
N LYS A 32 14.97 0.97 -9.03
CA LYS A 32 15.21 -0.11 -9.99
C LYS A 32 14.63 -1.45 -9.55
N LYS A 33 13.85 -1.46 -8.47
CA LYS A 33 13.25 -2.69 -7.96
C LYS A 33 11.82 -2.81 -8.46
N ASP A 34 11.38 -4.01 -8.72
CA ASP A 34 10.05 -4.28 -9.24
C ASP A 34 9.43 -5.46 -8.47
N GLU A 35 9.76 -6.69 -8.86
CA GLU A 35 9.16 -7.87 -8.19
C GLU A 35 9.46 -7.88 -6.70
N GLY A 36 8.41 -8.10 -5.90
CA GLY A 36 8.52 -8.09 -4.44
C GLY A 36 8.67 -6.72 -3.82
N ALA A 37 8.69 -5.66 -4.65
CA ALA A 37 8.88 -4.29 -4.17
C ALA A 37 7.58 -3.54 -3.94
N TRP A 38 6.50 -3.96 -4.57
CA TRP A 38 5.20 -3.30 -4.45
C TRP A 38 4.51 -3.64 -3.14
N SER A 39 3.60 -2.79 -2.72
CA SER A 39 2.93 -2.92 -1.43
C SER A 39 1.50 -2.41 -1.52
N ILE A 40 0.67 -2.79 -0.56
CA ILE A 40 -0.58 -2.06 -0.33
C ILE A 40 -0.22 -0.66 0.18
N PRO A 41 -1.05 0.36 -0.10
CA PRO A 41 -0.89 1.67 0.54
C PRO A 41 -1.05 1.51 2.05
N LYS A 42 -0.02 1.90 2.82
CA LYS A 42 -0.02 1.72 4.28
C LYS A 42 0.99 2.64 4.94
N GLY A 43 0.82 2.80 6.25
CA GLY A 43 1.80 3.51 7.06
C GLY A 43 1.62 3.18 8.53
N GLU A 44 2.53 3.68 9.35
CA GLU A 44 2.53 3.40 10.78
C GLU A 44 1.34 4.05 11.50
N VAL A 45 0.77 3.30 12.42
CA VAL A 45 -0.30 3.79 13.28
C VAL A 45 0.32 4.71 14.34
N ASP A 46 -0.19 5.93 14.43
CA ASP A 46 0.27 6.90 15.43
C ASP A 46 -0.28 6.54 16.81
N ASP A 47 0.38 7.04 17.86
CA ASP A 47 -0.10 6.85 19.22
C ASP A 47 -1.51 7.37 19.37
N GLY A 48 -2.40 6.52 19.91
CA GLY A 48 -3.79 6.88 20.11
C GLY A 48 -4.66 6.85 18.85
N GLU A 49 -4.09 6.55 17.71
CA GLU A 49 -4.84 6.45 16.45
C GLU A 49 -5.46 5.07 16.29
N GLU A 50 -6.72 5.03 15.87
CA GLU A 50 -7.36 3.75 15.55
C GLU A 50 -6.77 3.20 14.25
N PRO A 51 -6.41 1.91 14.18
CA PRO A 51 -5.79 1.35 12.98
C PRO A 51 -6.58 1.56 11.70
N ARG A 52 -7.90 1.42 11.74
CA ARG A 52 -8.74 1.63 10.56
C ARG A 52 -8.70 3.08 10.07
N ALA A 53 -8.70 4.03 11.01
CA ALA A 53 -8.57 5.45 10.69
C ALA A 53 -7.19 5.75 10.08
N CYS A 54 -6.15 5.10 10.62
CA CYS A 54 -4.80 5.20 10.07
C CYS A 54 -4.77 4.70 8.62
N ALA A 55 -5.41 3.56 8.35
CA ALA A 55 -5.42 2.99 7.01
C ALA A 55 -6.04 3.96 6.00
N LEU A 56 -7.14 4.62 6.38
CA LEU A 56 -7.80 5.61 5.52
C LEU A 56 -6.92 6.85 5.32
N ARG A 57 -6.26 7.31 6.39
CA ARG A 57 -5.37 8.46 6.31
C ARG A 57 -4.18 8.17 5.39
N GLU A 58 -3.57 6.99 5.55
CA GLU A 58 -2.43 6.61 4.73
C GLU A 58 -2.81 6.43 3.26
N LEU A 59 -4.01 5.95 2.99
CA LEU A 59 -4.50 5.85 1.62
C LEU A 59 -4.52 7.23 0.97
N GLU A 60 -5.00 8.24 1.69
CA GLU A 60 -5.04 9.61 1.21
C GLU A 60 -3.63 10.16 0.99
N GLU A 61 -2.74 9.94 1.96
CA GLU A 61 -1.36 10.46 1.87
C GLU A 61 -0.60 9.84 0.68
N GLU A 62 -0.82 8.56 0.40
CA GLU A 62 -0.10 7.87 -0.67
C GLU A 62 -0.74 8.05 -2.04
N LEU A 63 -2.05 8.19 -2.14
CA LEU A 63 -2.73 8.35 -3.43
C LEU A 63 -3.05 9.81 -3.77
N GLY A 64 -3.20 10.68 -2.78
CA GLY A 64 -3.58 12.07 -2.97
C GLY A 64 -5.08 12.27 -2.95
N GLU A 65 -5.77 11.79 -3.96
CA GLU A 65 -7.23 11.87 -4.06
C GLU A 65 -7.83 10.47 -4.22
N PRO A 66 -7.90 9.70 -3.10
CA PRO A 66 -8.43 8.35 -3.19
C PRO A 66 -9.95 8.37 -3.42
N PRO A 67 -10.53 7.25 -3.87
CA PRO A 67 -11.97 7.15 -3.97
C PRO A 67 -12.60 7.33 -2.59
N ALA A 68 -13.82 7.84 -2.55
CA ALA A 68 -14.54 7.99 -1.29
C ALA A 68 -14.92 6.61 -0.76
N ILE A 69 -14.45 6.29 0.43
CA ILE A 69 -14.70 5.00 1.07
C ILE A 69 -15.18 5.26 2.49
N SER A 70 -16.37 4.73 2.83
CA SER A 70 -16.83 4.82 4.21
C SER A 70 -16.21 3.69 5.03
N PRO A 71 -16.00 3.90 6.35
CA PRO A 71 -15.44 2.84 7.19
C PRO A 71 -16.23 1.53 7.16
N GLU A 72 -17.53 1.59 6.92
CA GLU A 72 -18.40 0.41 6.87
C GLU A 72 -18.15 -0.46 5.63
N GLN A 73 -17.53 0.11 4.60
CA GLN A 73 -17.21 -0.63 3.38
C GLN A 73 -15.93 -1.46 3.53
N LEU A 74 -15.16 -1.22 4.58
CA LEU A 74 -13.88 -1.90 4.79
C LEU A 74 -14.11 -3.32 5.31
N VAL A 75 -13.45 -4.28 4.64
CA VAL A 75 -13.48 -5.68 5.04
C VAL A 75 -12.12 -6.00 5.67
N ASP A 76 -12.14 -6.42 6.92
CA ASP A 76 -10.90 -6.73 7.66
C ASP A 76 -10.27 -8.02 7.12
N LEU A 77 -9.07 -7.90 6.58
CA LEU A 77 -8.30 -9.06 6.10
C LEU A 77 -7.31 -9.57 7.14
N GLY A 78 -7.27 -8.95 8.33
CA GLY A 78 -6.37 -9.37 9.38
C GLY A 78 -4.96 -8.81 9.23
N THR A 79 -4.02 -9.46 9.88
CA THR A 79 -2.64 -8.97 9.93
C THR A 79 -1.67 -9.94 9.28
N VAL A 80 -0.56 -9.38 8.80
CA VAL A 80 0.61 -10.16 8.38
C VAL A 80 1.83 -9.56 9.05
N ARG A 81 2.87 -10.38 9.21
CA ARG A 81 4.13 -9.91 9.82
C ARG A 81 5.17 -9.75 8.73
N GLN A 82 5.83 -8.59 8.72
CA GLN A 82 6.93 -8.31 7.85
C GLN A 82 8.26 -8.51 8.59
N LYS A 83 9.35 -8.40 7.86
CA LYS A 83 10.69 -8.49 8.45
C LYS A 83 10.85 -7.49 9.59
N ALA A 84 11.71 -7.80 10.55
CA ALA A 84 11.93 -6.99 11.75
C ALA A 84 10.73 -6.94 12.70
N GLY A 85 9.80 -7.89 12.56
CA GLY A 85 8.66 -7.99 13.48
C GLY A 85 7.56 -6.97 13.28
N LYS A 86 7.59 -6.19 12.22
CA LYS A 86 6.53 -5.24 11.92
C LYS A 86 5.25 -5.97 11.54
N THR A 87 4.13 -5.49 12.06
CA THR A 87 2.81 -6.05 11.76
C THR A 87 2.05 -5.09 10.86
N VAL A 88 1.42 -5.62 9.82
CA VAL A 88 0.56 -4.84 8.91
C VAL A 88 -0.87 -5.34 9.05
N HIS A 89 -1.77 -4.45 9.46
CA HIS A 89 -3.20 -4.74 9.50
C HIS A 89 -3.82 -4.18 8.21
N CYS A 90 -4.51 -5.02 7.45
CA CYS A 90 -5.04 -4.67 6.15
C CYS A 90 -6.56 -4.79 6.10
N TRP A 91 -7.20 -3.81 5.45
CA TRP A 91 -8.61 -3.87 5.09
C TRP A 91 -8.72 -3.82 3.58
N ALA A 92 -9.76 -4.46 3.04
CA ALA A 92 -10.05 -4.41 1.62
C ALA A 92 -11.26 -3.53 1.35
N ALA A 93 -11.28 -2.88 0.20
CA ALA A 93 -12.43 -2.11 -0.24
C ALA A 93 -12.54 -2.17 -1.76
N GLU A 94 -13.76 -2.37 -2.25
CA GLU A 94 -14.01 -2.33 -3.69
C GLU A 94 -14.15 -0.88 -4.12
N ALA A 95 -13.29 -0.43 -5.02
CA ALA A 95 -13.31 0.93 -5.53
C ALA A 95 -12.40 1.04 -6.73
N ASP A 96 -12.62 2.04 -7.55
CA ASP A 96 -11.73 2.33 -8.67
C ASP A 96 -10.84 3.51 -8.35
N PHE A 97 -9.71 3.59 -9.02
CA PHE A 97 -8.76 4.69 -8.88
C PHE A 97 -7.98 4.80 -10.18
N ASP A 98 -7.83 6.01 -10.69
CA ASP A 98 -7.02 6.26 -11.88
C ASP A 98 -5.56 6.50 -11.46
N PRO A 99 -4.64 5.55 -11.75
CA PRO A 99 -3.24 5.72 -11.36
C PRO A 99 -2.57 6.97 -11.92
N ALA A 100 -3.10 7.52 -13.01
CA ALA A 100 -2.55 8.76 -13.60
C ALA A 100 -2.77 9.97 -12.69
N THR A 101 -3.68 9.89 -11.73
CA THR A 101 -3.96 10.97 -10.79
C THR A 101 -3.15 10.87 -9.50
N LEU A 102 -2.25 9.90 -9.41
CA LEU A 102 -1.44 9.67 -8.20
C LEU A 102 -0.71 10.93 -7.75
N LYS A 103 -0.81 11.23 -6.46
CA LYS A 103 -0.20 12.42 -5.88
C LYS A 103 0.21 12.13 -4.44
N SER A 104 1.35 11.48 -4.29
CA SER A 104 1.84 11.04 -2.99
C SER A 104 2.47 12.18 -2.20
N ASN A 105 2.42 12.07 -0.88
CA ASN A 105 3.27 12.88 -0.01
C ASN A 105 4.73 12.57 -0.30
N THR A 106 5.61 13.43 0.15
CA THR A 106 7.05 13.31 -0.10
C THR A 106 7.82 13.11 1.20
N PHE A 107 9.04 12.65 1.08
CA PHE A 107 9.99 12.57 2.18
C PHE A 107 11.33 13.14 1.71
N THR A 108 12.16 13.57 2.67
CA THR A 108 13.45 14.16 2.38
C THR A 108 14.55 13.31 3.00
N ILE A 109 15.59 13.01 2.22
CA ILE A 109 16.76 12.29 2.71
C ILE A 109 18.03 12.94 2.16
N GLU A 110 19.15 12.64 2.80
CA GLU A 110 20.44 13.02 2.26
C GLU A 110 20.78 12.11 1.07
N TRP A 111 20.97 12.71 -0.08
CA TRP A 111 21.25 11.95 -1.29
C TRP A 111 22.13 12.75 -2.24
N PRO A 112 23.24 12.26 -2.80
CA PRO A 112 23.79 10.92 -2.47
C PRO A 112 24.23 10.79 -1.01
N PRO A 113 24.45 9.57 -0.52
CA PRO A 113 24.90 9.38 0.85
C PRO A 113 26.16 10.20 1.15
N ARG A 114 26.19 10.85 2.31
CA ARG A 114 27.34 11.65 2.78
C ARG A 114 27.65 12.88 1.91
N SER A 115 26.71 13.30 1.09
CA SER A 115 26.89 14.47 0.19
C SER A 115 26.60 15.79 0.89
N GLY A 116 25.86 15.76 2.00
CA GLY A 116 25.35 16.95 2.65
C GLY A 116 24.17 17.58 1.94
N ARG A 117 23.69 16.95 0.86
CA ARG A 117 22.57 17.47 0.07
C ARG A 117 21.28 16.77 0.45
N GLN A 118 20.25 17.58 0.75
CA GLN A 118 18.92 17.07 1.03
C GLN A 118 18.12 17.03 -0.28
N ARG A 119 17.48 15.89 -0.55
CA ARG A 119 16.63 15.74 -1.73
C ARG A 119 15.29 15.17 -1.34
N GLU A 120 14.25 15.67 -1.99
CA GLU A 120 12.88 15.26 -1.77
C GLU A 120 12.46 14.22 -2.80
N PHE A 121 11.80 13.16 -2.32
CA PHE A 121 11.28 12.09 -3.18
C PHE A 121 9.83 11.81 -2.79
N PRO A 122 8.99 11.37 -3.73
CA PRO A 122 7.65 10.92 -3.36
C PRO A 122 7.74 9.64 -2.52
N GLU A 123 6.84 9.48 -1.55
CA GLU A 123 6.76 8.23 -0.78
C GLU A 123 6.34 7.08 -1.68
N VAL A 124 5.48 7.36 -2.66
CA VAL A 124 5.01 6.40 -3.67
C VAL A 124 5.23 7.05 -5.03
N ASP A 125 5.95 6.38 -5.91
CA ASP A 125 6.25 6.94 -7.23
C ASP A 125 5.33 6.40 -8.34
N ARG A 126 4.67 5.27 -8.10
CA ARG A 126 3.73 4.68 -9.05
C ARG A 126 2.63 3.93 -8.34
N ALA A 127 1.47 3.88 -8.94
CA ALA A 127 0.39 3.00 -8.54
C ALA A 127 -0.08 2.29 -9.79
N GLU A 128 -0.40 1.00 -9.69
CA GLU A 128 -0.88 0.22 -10.83
C GLU A 128 -1.89 -0.83 -10.38
N TRP A 129 -2.81 -1.11 -11.26
CA TRP A 129 -3.73 -2.23 -11.10
C TRP A 129 -3.06 -3.49 -11.65
N PHE A 130 -3.08 -4.54 -10.84
CA PHE A 130 -2.56 -5.85 -11.24
C PHE A 130 -3.66 -6.89 -11.11
N GLY A 131 -3.75 -7.80 -12.09
CA GLY A 131 -4.54 -8.99 -11.88
C GLY A 131 -3.99 -9.75 -10.67
N ILE A 132 -4.84 -10.48 -9.97
CA ILE A 132 -4.45 -11.09 -8.69
C ILE A 132 -3.22 -11.99 -8.83
N ASP A 133 -3.10 -12.74 -9.94
CA ASP A 133 -1.96 -13.63 -10.14
C ASP A 133 -0.66 -12.85 -10.38
N ALA A 134 -0.72 -11.78 -11.18
CA ALA A 134 0.45 -10.92 -11.39
C ALA A 134 0.86 -10.22 -10.09
N ALA A 135 -0.13 -9.81 -9.29
CA ALA A 135 0.13 -9.15 -8.01
C ALA A 135 0.96 -10.01 -7.06
N ARG A 136 0.79 -11.34 -7.12
CA ARG A 136 1.55 -12.25 -6.26
C ARG A 136 3.05 -12.14 -6.46
N GLY A 137 3.49 -11.87 -7.68
CA GLY A 137 4.91 -11.69 -7.99
C GLY A 137 5.41 -10.27 -7.72
N LYS A 138 4.52 -9.30 -7.70
CA LYS A 138 4.87 -7.90 -7.53
C LYS A 138 4.87 -7.45 -6.08
N ILE A 139 3.96 -7.97 -5.28
CA ILE A 139 3.78 -7.54 -3.90
C ILE A 139 4.91 -8.05 -2.99
N ASN A 140 5.21 -7.29 -1.96
CA ASN A 140 6.13 -7.70 -0.90
C ASN A 140 5.73 -9.11 -0.43
N THR A 141 6.69 -10.03 -0.37
CA THR A 141 6.39 -11.43 -0.07
C THR A 141 5.65 -11.64 1.25
N ALA A 142 5.91 -10.79 2.25
CA ALA A 142 5.21 -10.87 3.52
C ALA A 142 3.73 -10.51 3.43
N GLN A 143 3.31 -9.86 2.34
CA GLN A 143 1.93 -9.44 2.13
C GLN A 143 1.14 -10.37 1.20
N VAL A 144 1.77 -11.41 0.65
CA VAL A 144 1.10 -12.30 -0.32
C VAL A 144 -0.18 -12.93 0.26
N ASP A 145 -0.16 -13.28 1.54
CA ASP A 145 -1.34 -13.87 2.19
C ASP A 145 -2.56 -12.96 2.14
N LEU A 146 -2.37 -11.65 2.05
CA LEU A 146 -3.47 -10.70 1.95
C LEU A 146 -4.26 -10.92 0.65
N LEU A 147 -3.58 -11.29 -0.42
CA LEU A 147 -4.22 -11.57 -1.70
C LEU A 147 -5.09 -12.81 -1.61
N ASP A 148 -4.61 -13.84 -0.91
CA ASP A 148 -5.38 -15.07 -0.70
C ASP A 148 -6.63 -14.80 0.15
N ARG A 149 -6.48 -14.00 1.19
CA ARG A 149 -7.59 -13.64 2.07
C ARG A 149 -8.62 -12.80 1.32
N LEU A 150 -8.18 -11.91 0.42
CA LEU A 150 -9.10 -11.14 -0.41
C LEU A 150 -9.91 -12.06 -1.30
N GLN A 151 -9.26 -12.99 -2.00
CA GLN A 151 -9.96 -13.92 -2.88
C GLN A 151 -11.02 -14.72 -2.12
N ALA A 152 -10.69 -15.18 -0.92
CA ALA A 152 -11.62 -15.93 -0.10
C ALA A 152 -12.85 -15.11 0.31
N ASN A 153 -12.70 -13.79 0.43
CA ASN A 153 -13.78 -12.89 0.85
C ASN A 153 -14.70 -12.46 -0.29
N VAL A 154 -14.21 -12.46 -1.53
CA VAL A 154 -15.01 -11.98 -2.68
C VAL A 154 -15.60 -13.10 -3.52
N GLU A 155 -15.26 -14.33 -3.23
CA GLU A 155 -15.83 -15.50 -3.92
C GLU A 155 -17.08 -16.02 -3.24
#